data_6986af4f10fde41e56d87ca8d3b510d5
#
_entry.id   6986af4f10fde41e56d87ca8d3b510d5
#
_cell.length_a   1.000
_cell.length_b   1.000
_cell.length_c   1.000
_cell.angle_alpha   90.00
_cell.angle_beta   90.00
_cell.angle_gamma   90.00
#
_symmetry.space_group_name_H-M   'P 1'
#
loop_
_entity.id
_entity.type
_entity.pdbx_description
1 polymer ?
#
loop_
_entity_poly.entity_id
_entity_poly.type
_entity_poly.pdbx_seq_one_letter_code
_entity_poly.pdbx_strand_id
1 'polypeptide(L)'
;MDEKLYRMDGNSVSPVSYSFFDTEDKLQALIAENPDLLLHELYSTEDISAGRRLFLIGREIGLRKSADDSTSMWLDVLFVDDSGLPVLVEVKRSVNPEIHRLVVAQLINYATFARLWNKSLLQNGFRQNNRADVLAEYDTDSFWDTVLTHLREETYTMVVAADKINGELAEMLAFLDRKIPDITVCGVEVNAYEGLCTTRFIGNRASQATKAARSYKEWDATSLLAKCNEVRPDLAACTEKLVNYALGCGLPVHYGRGMIYASMDVSINGAWLYQIQSLDHDIGVFVSYANLSSKLGGALSPEQILEMFSPLGRDGHPLSYSMLYIKLRVSDLAAGDNLSVFLSQCDRILNIYREHSKSLIPPPPALHL
;
A
#
# COMPACT_ATOMS: atom_id res chain seq x y z
N MET A 1 12.48 35.22 -5.08
CA MET A 1 13.40 35.49 -6.21
C MET A 1 12.99 34.54 -7.29
N ASP A 2 12.68 35.06 -8.48
CA ASP A 2 12.37 34.18 -9.61
C ASP A 2 13.70 33.58 -10.10
N GLU A 3 13.86 32.29 -10.00
CA GLU A 3 15.04 31.58 -10.52
C GLU A 3 15.05 31.72 -12.03
N LYS A 4 16.18 32.16 -12.58
CA LYS A 4 16.38 32.23 -14.02
C LYS A 4 17.17 31.03 -14.48
N LEU A 5 16.58 30.25 -15.36
CA LEU A 5 17.20 29.10 -15.98
C LEU A 5 17.89 29.52 -17.29
N TYR A 6 19.08 28.97 -17.53
CA TYR A 6 19.83 29.22 -18.74
C TYR A 6 20.25 27.90 -19.37
N ARG A 7 20.12 27.83 -20.70
CA ARG A 7 20.63 26.69 -21.47
C ARG A 7 22.08 27.03 -21.88
N MET A 8 22.99 26.08 -21.64
CA MET A 8 24.37 26.16 -22.09
C MET A 8 24.53 25.39 -23.41
N ASP A 9 25.13 26.01 -24.39
CA ASP A 9 25.57 25.41 -25.67
C ASP A 9 27.02 25.80 -25.93
N GLY A 10 27.92 24.90 -25.59
CA GLY A 10 29.34 25.19 -25.52
C GLY A 10 29.62 26.34 -24.54
N ASN A 11 30.19 27.43 -25.05
CA ASN A 11 30.52 28.65 -24.26
C ASN A 11 29.39 29.71 -24.30
N SER A 12 28.29 29.46 -25.02
CA SER A 12 27.17 30.38 -25.09
C SER A 12 26.11 30.03 -24.06
N VAL A 13 25.41 31.05 -23.54
CA VAL A 13 24.39 30.91 -22.54
C VAL A 13 23.15 31.66 -22.99
N SER A 14 22.02 31.00 -23.09
CA SER A 14 20.72 31.60 -23.45
C SER A 14 19.69 31.40 -22.34
N PRO A 15 18.85 32.40 -22.00
CA PRO A 15 17.79 32.25 -21.03
C PRO A 15 16.73 31.29 -21.58
N VAL A 16 16.19 30.44 -20.69
CA VAL A 16 15.07 29.55 -20.98
C VAL A 16 13.80 30.21 -20.48
N SER A 17 12.79 30.30 -21.35
CA SER A 17 11.52 30.93 -21.00
C SER A 17 10.70 30.05 -20.07
N TYR A 18 10.12 30.67 -19.04
CA TYR A 18 9.17 30.03 -18.15
C TYR A 18 7.87 29.71 -18.90
N SER A 19 7.36 28.50 -18.75
CA SER A 19 6.09 28.04 -19.32
C SER A 19 5.07 27.83 -18.22
N PHE A 20 3.87 28.37 -18.38
CA PHE A 20 2.79 28.14 -17.44
C PHE A 20 2.00 26.89 -17.83
N PHE A 21 1.52 26.16 -16.83
CA PHE A 21 0.52 25.13 -17.08
C PHE A 21 -0.82 25.80 -17.39
N ASP A 22 -1.44 25.50 -18.52
CA ASP A 22 -2.71 26.10 -18.92
C ASP A 22 -3.86 25.70 -18.00
N THR A 23 -3.83 24.44 -17.53
CA THR A 23 -4.85 23.85 -16.64
C THR A 23 -4.21 23.06 -15.51
N GLU A 24 -4.95 22.89 -14.42
CA GLU A 24 -4.58 22.01 -13.29
C GLU A 24 -4.46 20.56 -13.76
N ASP A 25 -5.34 20.12 -14.66
CA ASP A 25 -5.32 18.78 -15.27
C ASP A 25 -4.01 18.48 -16.02
N LYS A 26 -3.41 19.46 -16.72
CA LYS A 26 -2.11 19.27 -17.37
C LYS A 26 -0.98 19.05 -16.38
N LEU A 27 -0.96 19.79 -15.26
CA LEU A 27 0.02 19.60 -14.20
C LEU A 27 -0.20 18.25 -13.50
N GLN A 28 -1.44 17.89 -13.24
CA GLN A 28 -1.83 16.62 -12.65
C GLN A 28 -1.41 15.44 -13.56
N ALA A 29 -1.63 15.54 -14.87
CA ALA A 29 -1.22 14.52 -15.83
C ALA A 29 0.31 14.37 -15.87
N LEU A 30 1.04 15.50 -15.92
CA LEU A 30 2.51 15.50 -15.92
C LEU A 30 3.06 14.78 -14.68
N ILE A 31 2.52 15.06 -13.49
CA ILE A 31 2.95 14.44 -12.23
C ILE A 31 2.62 12.93 -12.25
N ALA A 32 1.41 12.56 -12.67
CA ALA A 32 0.99 11.16 -12.69
C ALA A 32 1.81 10.30 -13.66
N GLU A 33 2.18 10.85 -14.81
CA GLU A 33 2.98 10.16 -15.83
C GLU A 33 4.48 10.15 -15.52
N ASN A 34 4.95 11.03 -14.62
CA ASN A 34 6.36 11.17 -14.27
C ASN A 34 6.56 11.17 -12.74
N PRO A 35 6.41 10.02 -12.07
CA PRO A 35 6.53 9.92 -10.61
C PRO A 35 7.90 10.37 -10.08
N ASP A 36 8.94 10.34 -10.91
CA ASP A 36 10.30 10.79 -10.56
C ASP A 36 10.34 12.28 -10.17
N LEU A 37 9.41 13.11 -10.66
CA LEU A 37 9.28 14.51 -10.24
C LEU A 37 9.02 14.66 -8.73
N LEU A 38 8.32 13.68 -8.14
CA LEU A 38 8.08 13.64 -6.69
C LEU A 38 9.10 12.77 -5.98
N LEU A 39 9.54 11.67 -6.59
CA LEU A 39 10.48 10.73 -5.99
C LEU A 39 11.74 11.44 -5.52
N HIS A 40 12.37 12.24 -6.38
CA HIS A 40 13.59 12.99 -6.06
C HIS A 40 13.41 14.09 -5.00
N GLU A 41 12.18 14.53 -4.77
CA GLU A 41 11.88 15.50 -3.75
C GLU A 41 11.48 14.87 -2.41
N LEU A 42 10.88 13.68 -2.45
CA LEU A 42 10.40 13.00 -1.25
C LEU A 42 11.43 12.09 -0.59
N TYR A 43 12.41 11.60 -1.33
CA TYR A 43 13.39 10.61 -0.83
C TYR A 43 14.82 11.11 -0.97
N SER A 44 15.71 10.58 -0.15
CA SER A 44 17.12 10.92 -0.22
C SER A 44 17.80 10.27 -1.43
N THR A 45 18.97 10.80 -1.82
CA THR A 45 19.78 10.20 -2.88
C THR A 45 20.18 8.76 -2.55
N GLU A 46 20.41 8.47 -1.28
CA GLU A 46 20.73 7.13 -0.77
C GLU A 46 19.55 6.18 -0.96
N ASP A 47 18.33 6.61 -0.63
CA ASP A 47 17.11 5.81 -0.82
C ASP A 47 16.89 5.51 -2.31
N ILE A 48 17.04 6.50 -3.17
CA ILE A 48 16.89 6.35 -4.63
C ILE A 48 17.96 5.41 -5.18
N SER A 49 19.20 5.55 -4.72
CA SER A 49 20.31 4.67 -5.11
C SER A 49 20.10 3.23 -4.61
N ALA A 50 19.40 3.06 -3.50
CA ALA A 50 19.00 1.76 -2.97
C ALA A 50 17.79 1.15 -3.71
N GLY A 51 17.24 1.85 -4.72
CA GLY A 51 16.17 1.36 -5.58
C GLY A 51 14.75 1.79 -5.16
N ARG A 52 14.61 2.85 -4.34
CA ARG A 52 13.31 3.42 -4.00
C ARG A 52 12.51 3.79 -5.25
N ARG A 53 11.26 3.39 -5.30
CA ARG A 53 10.35 3.62 -6.43
C ARG A 53 9.01 4.18 -5.97
N LEU A 54 8.33 4.88 -6.87
CA LEU A 54 6.99 5.41 -6.66
C LEU A 54 6.10 4.92 -7.80
N PHE A 55 4.97 4.30 -7.47
CA PHE A 55 4.04 3.68 -8.41
C PHE A 55 2.72 4.41 -8.43
N LEU A 56 2.19 4.70 -9.61
CA LEU A 56 0.88 5.32 -9.76
C LEU A 56 -0.23 4.31 -9.43
N ILE A 57 -1.12 4.68 -8.50
CA ILE A 57 -2.41 3.99 -8.32
C ILE A 57 -3.44 4.60 -9.26
N GLY A 58 -3.53 5.92 -9.35
CA GLY A 58 -4.42 6.56 -10.30
C GLY A 58 -4.59 8.06 -10.08
N ARG A 59 -5.35 8.67 -10.98
CA ARG A 59 -5.82 10.05 -10.91
C ARG A 59 -7.29 10.06 -10.50
N GLU A 60 -7.75 11.17 -9.93
CA GLU A 60 -9.16 11.39 -9.57
C GLU A 60 -9.71 10.20 -8.73
N ILE A 61 -9.02 9.87 -7.64
CA ILE A 61 -9.41 8.77 -6.77
C ILE A 61 -10.53 9.22 -5.84
N GLY A 62 -11.72 8.63 -6.00
CA GLY A 62 -12.89 8.97 -5.20
C GLY A 62 -12.73 8.63 -3.71
N LEU A 63 -13.12 9.56 -2.84
CA LEU A 63 -13.25 9.36 -1.40
C LEU A 63 -14.73 9.39 -1.01
N ARG A 64 -15.10 8.54 -0.05
CA ARG A 64 -16.43 8.47 0.55
C ARG A 64 -16.35 8.90 1.99
N LYS A 65 -17.38 9.58 2.49
CA LYS A 65 -17.47 9.96 3.91
C LYS A 65 -17.90 8.79 4.80
N SER A 66 -18.60 7.82 4.23
CA SER A 66 -18.96 6.55 4.87
C SER A 66 -19.02 5.43 3.83
N ALA A 67 -19.15 4.18 4.28
CA ALA A 67 -19.28 3.03 3.38
C ALA A 67 -20.54 3.09 2.49
N ASP A 68 -21.59 3.78 2.95
CA ASP A 68 -22.90 3.88 2.29
C ASP A 68 -23.06 5.15 1.44
N ASP A 69 -22.12 6.11 1.54
CA ASP A 69 -22.19 7.36 0.81
C ASP A 69 -21.67 7.23 -0.63
N SER A 70 -22.25 8.06 -1.50
CA SER A 70 -21.67 8.31 -2.82
C SER A 70 -20.34 9.06 -2.69
N THR A 71 -19.46 8.89 -3.68
CA THR A 71 -18.21 9.67 -3.77
C THR A 71 -18.52 11.16 -3.75
N SER A 72 -17.95 11.87 -2.79
CA SER A 72 -18.20 13.32 -2.59
C SER A 72 -16.95 14.18 -2.74
N MET A 73 -15.78 13.55 -2.82
CA MET A 73 -14.48 14.20 -2.97
C MET A 73 -13.58 13.33 -3.83
N TRP A 74 -12.60 13.98 -4.45
CA TRP A 74 -11.64 13.33 -5.33
C TRP A 74 -10.24 13.76 -4.96
N LEU A 75 -9.33 12.79 -4.83
CA LEU A 75 -7.90 13.04 -4.71
C LEU A 75 -7.31 13.13 -6.10
N ASP A 76 -6.53 14.16 -6.37
CA ASP A 76 -6.00 14.40 -7.72
C ASP A 76 -5.09 13.27 -8.20
N VAL A 77 -4.09 12.86 -7.41
CA VAL A 77 -3.20 11.74 -7.76
C VAL A 77 -2.86 10.93 -6.51
N LEU A 78 -2.92 9.62 -6.63
CA LEU A 78 -2.50 8.68 -5.60
C LEU A 78 -1.35 7.82 -6.11
N PHE A 79 -0.25 7.85 -5.38
CA PHE A 79 0.86 6.92 -5.55
C PHE A 79 1.01 6.00 -4.34
N VAL A 80 1.82 4.98 -4.50
CA VAL A 80 2.36 4.14 -3.44
C VAL A 80 3.84 3.91 -3.70
N ASP A 81 4.68 3.93 -2.67
CA ASP A 81 6.09 3.59 -2.85
C ASP A 81 6.33 2.06 -2.79
N ASP A 82 7.54 1.63 -3.11
CA ASP A 82 7.95 0.22 -3.10
C ASP A 82 7.88 -0.44 -1.71
N SER A 83 7.76 0.34 -0.64
CA SER A 83 7.54 -0.17 0.72
C SER A 83 6.06 -0.28 1.11
N GLY A 84 5.14 0.16 0.25
CA GLY A 84 3.71 0.19 0.52
C GLY A 84 3.22 1.48 1.19
N LEU A 85 4.06 2.53 1.30
CA LEU A 85 3.65 3.82 1.86
C LEU A 85 2.83 4.62 0.84
N PRO A 86 1.58 5.00 1.13
CA PRO A 86 0.78 5.84 0.24
C PRO A 86 1.32 7.27 0.17
N VAL A 87 1.26 7.88 -1.02
CA VAL A 87 1.57 9.28 -1.28
C VAL A 87 0.36 9.93 -1.95
N LEU A 88 -0.33 10.76 -1.18
CA LEU A 88 -1.55 11.47 -1.58
C LEU A 88 -1.15 12.84 -2.12
N VAL A 89 -1.49 13.14 -3.35
CA VAL A 89 -1.07 14.38 -4.02
C VAL A 89 -2.28 15.20 -4.40
N GLU A 90 -2.32 16.42 -3.88
CA GLU A 90 -3.24 17.47 -4.30
C GLU A 90 -2.50 18.42 -5.23
N VAL A 91 -3.07 18.68 -6.40
CA VAL A 91 -2.45 19.52 -7.44
C VAL A 91 -3.15 20.87 -7.50
N LYS A 92 -2.38 21.94 -7.52
CA LYS A 92 -2.93 23.29 -7.60
C LYS A 92 -2.11 24.21 -8.51
N ARG A 93 -2.79 25.16 -9.11
CA ARG A 93 -2.15 26.25 -9.84
C ARG A 93 -2.12 27.52 -9.00
N SER A 94 -1.02 28.22 -9.05
CA SER A 94 -0.77 29.44 -8.22
C SER A 94 -1.67 30.63 -8.54
N VAL A 95 -2.39 30.59 -9.68
CA VAL A 95 -3.25 31.70 -10.12
C VAL A 95 -4.55 31.88 -9.32
N ASN A 96 -4.89 30.93 -8.44
CA ASN A 96 -6.09 31.01 -7.61
C ASN A 96 -5.76 31.59 -6.21
N PRO A 97 -6.19 32.82 -5.85
CA PRO A 97 -5.85 33.43 -4.58
C PRO A 97 -6.51 32.76 -3.34
N GLU A 98 -7.60 32.02 -3.52
CA GLU A 98 -8.26 31.27 -2.43
C GLU A 98 -7.69 29.89 -2.19
N ILE A 99 -6.68 29.52 -2.96
CA ILE A 99 -6.06 28.18 -3.00
C ILE A 99 -5.67 27.68 -1.61
N HIS A 100 -5.17 28.58 -0.73
CA HIS A 100 -4.60 28.19 0.55
C HIS A 100 -5.62 27.58 1.50
N ARG A 101 -6.82 28.15 1.60
CA ARG A 101 -7.88 27.66 2.49
C ARG A 101 -8.49 26.36 2.00
N LEU A 102 -8.72 26.26 0.70
CA LEU A 102 -9.30 25.06 0.08
C LEU A 102 -8.34 23.87 0.19
N VAL A 103 -7.06 24.06 -0.09
CA VAL A 103 -6.04 22.99 -0.01
C VAL A 103 -5.95 22.42 1.41
N VAL A 104 -5.89 23.27 2.44
CA VAL A 104 -5.85 22.81 3.84
C VAL A 104 -7.09 22.00 4.19
N ALA A 105 -8.28 22.44 3.77
CA ALA A 105 -9.51 21.70 4.00
C ALA A 105 -9.52 20.35 3.26
N GLN A 106 -8.98 20.29 2.04
CA GLN A 106 -8.83 19.05 1.27
C GLN A 106 -7.88 18.09 1.97
N LEU A 107 -6.70 18.55 2.42
CA LEU A 107 -5.75 17.70 3.16
C LEU A 107 -6.36 17.12 4.45
N ILE A 108 -7.13 17.91 5.20
CA ILE A 108 -7.85 17.44 6.40
C ILE A 108 -8.88 16.38 6.02
N ASN A 109 -9.61 16.56 4.92
CA ASN A 109 -10.55 15.56 4.44
C ASN A 109 -9.85 14.26 4.03
N TYR A 110 -8.70 14.35 3.35
CA TYR A 110 -7.92 13.16 2.98
C TYR A 110 -7.42 12.44 4.22
N ALA A 111 -6.87 13.16 5.19
CA ALA A 111 -6.47 12.60 6.49
C ALA A 111 -7.62 11.87 7.20
N THR A 112 -8.84 12.38 7.08
CA THR A 112 -10.01 11.79 7.75
C THR A 112 -10.54 10.55 7.03
N PHE A 113 -10.53 10.53 5.69
CA PHE A 113 -11.32 9.56 4.90
C PHE A 113 -10.50 8.56 4.08
N ALA A 114 -9.18 8.77 3.89
CA ALA A 114 -8.33 7.84 3.12
C ALA A 114 -8.34 6.40 3.68
N ARG A 115 -8.51 6.24 4.99
CA ARG A 115 -8.65 4.94 5.67
C ARG A 115 -9.86 4.11 5.22
N LEU A 116 -10.82 4.73 4.52
CA LEU A 116 -12.03 4.05 3.99
C LEU A 116 -11.82 3.45 2.61
N TRP A 117 -10.68 3.69 1.94
CA TRP A 117 -10.37 3.02 0.70
C TRP A 117 -10.24 1.51 0.91
N ASN A 118 -10.80 0.76 -0.02
CA ASN A 118 -10.69 -0.69 -0.01
C ASN A 118 -9.61 -1.21 -0.94
N LYS A 119 -9.11 -2.40 -0.65
CA LYS A 119 -8.05 -3.06 -1.43
C LYS A 119 -8.38 -3.15 -2.91
N SER A 120 -9.61 -3.55 -3.26
CA SER A 120 -9.98 -3.76 -4.67
C SER A 120 -9.90 -2.49 -5.50
N LEU A 121 -10.30 -1.34 -4.94
CA LEU A 121 -10.21 -0.05 -5.62
C LEU A 121 -8.75 0.29 -5.92
N LEU A 122 -7.89 0.22 -4.91
CA LEU A 122 -6.48 0.58 -5.03
C LEU A 122 -5.73 -0.39 -5.95
N GLN A 123 -5.96 -1.68 -5.79
CA GLN A 123 -5.33 -2.74 -6.56
C GLN A 123 -5.72 -2.69 -8.05
N ASN A 124 -6.98 -2.40 -8.35
CA ASN A 124 -7.42 -2.23 -9.74
C ASN A 124 -6.75 -1.02 -10.40
N GLY A 125 -6.66 0.12 -9.70
CA GLY A 125 -5.94 1.27 -10.19
C GLY A 125 -4.45 0.98 -10.43
N PHE A 126 -3.80 0.32 -9.48
CA PHE A 126 -2.40 -0.09 -9.59
C PHE A 126 -2.15 -0.99 -10.81
N ARG A 127 -3.01 -1.99 -11.04
CA ARG A 127 -2.93 -2.92 -12.19
C ARG A 127 -3.11 -2.22 -13.53
N GLN A 128 -3.93 -1.19 -13.58
CA GLN A 128 -4.18 -0.43 -14.81
C GLN A 128 -3.02 0.51 -15.19
N ASN A 129 -2.27 0.99 -14.20
CA ASN A 129 -1.27 2.04 -14.38
C ASN A 129 0.18 1.54 -14.32
N ASN A 130 0.41 0.25 -14.00
CA ASN A 130 1.77 -0.25 -13.87
C ASN A 130 2.04 -1.43 -14.81
N ARG A 131 3.32 -1.60 -15.16
CA ARG A 131 3.78 -2.63 -16.11
C ARG A 131 3.79 -4.02 -15.46
N ALA A 132 3.82 -5.05 -16.28
CA ALA A 132 3.78 -6.44 -15.84
C ALA A 132 4.91 -6.85 -14.88
N ASP A 133 6.10 -6.29 -15.05
CA ASP A 133 7.25 -6.52 -14.17
C ASP A 133 7.01 -5.97 -12.75
N VAL A 134 6.45 -4.76 -12.64
CA VAL A 134 6.04 -4.16 -11.37
C VAL A 134 4.92 -4.97 -10.71
N LEU A 135 3.93 -5.38 -11.49
CA LEU A 135 2.82 -6.20 -10.97
C LEU A 135 3.30 -7.56 -10.45
N ALA A 136 4.25 -8.19 -11.13
CA ALA A 136 4.81 -9.46 -10.70
C ALA A 136 5.53 -9.35 -9.34
N GLU A 137 6.17 -8.22 -9.08
CA GLU A 137 6.94 -7.97 -7.87
C GLU A 137 6.08 -7.43 -6.71
N TYR A 138 5.18 -6.48 -6.99
CA TYR A 138 4.47 -5.71 -5.95
C TYR A 138 2.98 -6.02 -5.81
N ASP A 139 2.29 -6.60 -6.81
CA ASP A 139 0.86 -6.93 -6.67
C ASP A 139 0.66 -8.21 -5.85
N THR A 140 1.17 -8.21 -4.62
CA THR A 140 1.08 -9.30 -3.66
C THR A 140 0.14 -8.95 -2.51
N ASP A 141 -0.40 -9.96 -1.84
CA ASP A 141 -1.28 -9.74 -0.69
C ASP A 141 -0.55 -9.02 0.46
N SER A 142 0.72 -9.40 0.70
CA SER A 142 1.56 -8.78 1.73
C SER A 142 1.81 -7.29 1.46
N PHE A 143 2.10 -6.92 0.21
CA PHE A 143 2.25 -5.52 -0.17
C PHE A 143 0.97 -4.71 0.11
N TRP A 144 -0.18 -5.23 -0.33
CA TRP A 144 -1.47 -4.56 -0.13
C TRP A 144 -1.91 -4.52 1.33
N ASP A 145 -1.55 -5.51 2.14
CA ASP A 145 -1.76 -5.45 3.58
C ASP A 145 -0.99 -4.29 4.20
N THR A 146 0.26 -4.10 3.79
CA THR A 146 1.09 -2.97 4.24
C THR A 146 0.47 -1.64 3.83
N VAL A 147 0.03 -1.48 2.57
CA VAL A 147 -0.66 -0.27 2.09
C VAL A 147 -1.90 0.04 2.92
N LEU A 148 -2.75 -0.97 3.16
CA LEU A 148 -3.98 -0.80 3.94
C LEU A 148 -3.69 -0.52 5.42
N THR A 149 -2.60 -1.05 5.95
CA THR A 149 -2.16 -0.77 7.32
C THR A 149 -1.74 0.70 7.45
N HIS A 150 -0.94 1.21 6.52
CA HIS A 150 -0.58 2.63 6.48
C HIS A 150 -1.79 3.55 6.41
N LEU A 151 -2.78 3.20 5.59
CA LEU A 151 -4.03 3.98 5.49
C LEU A 151 -4.84 3.96 6.79
N ARG A 152 -4.93 2.80 7.46
CA ARG A 152 -5.66 2.66 8.75
C ARG A 152 -4.95 3.34 9.90
N GLU A 153 -3.63 3.27 9.94
CA GLU A 153 -2.77 3.89 10.96
C GLU A 153 -2.48 5.36 10.66
N GLU A 154 -3.01 5.88 9.54
CA GLU A 154 -2.82 7.27 9.11
C GLU A 154 -1.34 7.66 9.00
N THR A 155 -0.50 6.72 8.49
CA THR A 155 0.95 6.86 8.33
C THR A 155 1.33 6.98 6.87
N TYR A 156 1.08 8.10 6.22
CA TYR A 156 1.34 8.33 4.79
C TYR A 156 1.86 9.74 4.53
N THR A 157 2.22 10.03 3.30
CA THR A 157 2.66 11.35 2.87
C THR A 157 1.56 12.07 2.10
N MET A 158 1.28 13.33 2.48
CA MET A 158 0.43 14.25 1.74
C MET A 158 1.28 15.34 1.09
N VAL A 159 1.15 15.49 -0.20
CA VAL A 159 1.90 16.44 -1.02
C VAL A 159 0.95 17.44 -1.66
N VAL A 160 1.25 18.71 -1.50
CA VAL A 160 0.67 19.75 -2.34
C VAL A 160 1.63 20.04 -3.48
N ALA A 161 1.28 19.66 -4.70
CA ALA A 161 2.07 19.92 -5.89
C ALA A 161 1.52 21.15 -6.63
N ALA A 162 2.34 22.13 -6.87
CA ALA A 162 1.92 23.37 -7.53
C ALA A 162 3.02 23.97 -8.40
N ASP A 163 2.63 24.80 -9.37
CA ASP A 163 3.58 25.60 -10.14
C ASP A 163 4.27 26.68 -9.30
N LYS A 164 3.65 27.12 -8.20
CA LYS A 164 4.25 28.01 -7.19
C LYS A 164 3.56 27.85 -5.84
N ILE A 165 4.34 27.71 -4.79
CA ILE A 165 3.89 27.69 -3.39
C ILE A 165 4.39 28.95 -2.72
N ASN A 166 3.49 29.84 -2.36
CA ASN A 166 3.86 31.08 -1.66
C ASN A 166 4.18 30.83 -0.18
N GLY A 167 4.74 31.83 0.50
CA GLY A 167 5.15 31.73 1.90
C GLY A 167 4.01 31.40 2.86
N GLU A 168 2.79 31.89 2.61
CA GLU A 168 1.62 31.60 3.45
C GLU A 168 1.25 30.11 3.40
N LEU A 169 1.14 29.54 2.19
CA LEU A 169 0.86 28.10 2.04
C LEU A 169 2.00 27.26 2.60
N ALA A 170 3.27 27.63 2.38
CA ALA A 170 4.41 26.95 2.94
C ALA A 170 4.35 26.87 4.48
N GLU A 171 4.01 27.98 5.15
CA GLU A 171 3.84 28.02 6.61
C GLU A 171 2.66 27.17 7.09
N MET A 172 1.54 27.14 6.35
CA MET A 172 0.39 26.27 6.66
C MET A 172 0.76 24.80 6.55
N LEU A 173 1.47 24.40 5.50
CA LEU A 173 1.94 23.02 5.33
C LEU A 173 2.91 22.62 6.44
N ALA A 174 3.87 23.50 6.77
CA ALA A 174 4.80 23.28 7.88
C ALA A 174 4.09 23.19 9.24
N PHE A 175 3.01 23.94 9.44
CA PHE A 175 2.18 23.85 10.64
C PHE A 175 1.47 22.50 10.71
N LEU A 176 0.82 22.06 9.64
CA LEU A 176 0.15 20.76 9.58
C LEU A 176 1.15 19.63 9.81
N ASP A 177 2.31 19.67 9.17
CA ASP A 177 3.36 18.67 9.35
C ASP A 177 3.81 18.55 10.83
N ARG A 178 3.92 19.65 11.54
CA ARG A 178 4.26 19.64 12.98
C ARG A 178 3.11 19.14 13.87
N LYS A 179 1.84 19.32 13.45
CA LYS A 179 0.66 19.00 14.29
C LYS A 179 0.09 17.63 14.05
N ILE A 180 0.36 17.03 12.91
CA ILE A 180 -0.07 15.67 12.60
C ILE A 180 1.17 14.76 12.72
N PRO A 181 1.30 13.97 13.81
CA PRO A 181 2.58 13.33 14.13
C PRO A 181 2.97 12.23 13.16
N ASP A 182 2.00 11.54 12.56
CA ASP A 182 2.25 10.31 11.78
C ASP A 182 2.07 10.51 10.27
N ILE A 183 1.47 11.63 9.85
CA ILE A 183 1.35 12.02 8.44
C ILE A 183 2.43 13.05 8.10
N THR A 184 3.23 12.78 7.07
CA THR A 184 4.12 13.79 6.49
C THR A 184 3.31 14.73 5.60
N VAL A 185 3.43 16.03 5.81
CA VAL A 185 2.78 17.07 4.99
C VAL A 185 3.85 17.96 4.39
N CYS A 186 3.91 18.05 3.07
CA CYS A 186 4.88 18.86 2.36
C CYS A 186 4.32 19.45 1.07
N GLY A 187 5.07 20.35 0.45
CA GLY A 187 4.83 20.87 -0.87
C GLY A 187 5.93 20.48 -1.83
N VAL A 188 5.58 20.38 -3.11
CA VAL A 188 6.53 20.26 -4.23
C VAL A 188 6.15 21.28 -5.30
N GLU A 189 7.02 22.25 -5.55
CA GLU A 189 6.87 23.11 -6.71
C GLU A 189 7.36 22.38 -7.95
N VAL A 190 6.57 22.47 -9.02
CA VAL A 190 6.87 21.88 -10.32
C VAL A 190 6.83 23.00 -11.36
N ASN A 191 7.99 23.46 -11.79
CA ASN A 191 8.13 24.57 -12.72
C ASN A 191 8.46 24.02 -14.12
N ALA A 192 7.66 24.43 -15.11
CA ALA A 192 7.92 24.12 -16.51
C ALA A 192 8.65 25.26 -17.21
N TYR A 193 9.56 24.91 -18.09
CA TYR A 193 10.27 25.78 -18.98
C TYR A 193 10.28 25.17 -20.39
N GLU A 194 10.73 25.89 -21.41
CA GLU A 194 10.84 25.34 -22.77
C GLU A 194 11.72 24.10 -22.82
N GLY A 195 11.07 22.92 -22.84
CA GLY A 195 11.74 21.61 -22.90
C GLY A 195 12.45 21.16 -21.61
N LEU A 196 12.21 21.83 -20.48
CA LEU A 196 12.79 21.52 -19.18
C LEU A 196 11.70 21.59 -18.09
N CYS A 197 11.93 20.82 -17.02
CA CYS A 197 11.13 20.89 -15.80
C CYS A 197 12.07 20.93 -14.60
N THR A 198 11.73 21.71 -13.57
CA THR A 198 12.44 21.73 -12.29
C THR A 198 11.46 21.48 -11.18
N THR A 199 11.93 20.82 -10.13
CA THR A 199 11.17 20.57 -8.91
C THR A 199 11.86 21.21 -7.71
N ARG A 200 11.10 21.54 -6.67
CA ARG A 200 11.61 22.07 -5.41
C ARG A 200 10.77 21.61 -4.23
N PHE A 201 11.39 20.99 -3.26
CA PHE A 201 10.73 20.61 -2.00
C PHE A 201 10.45 21.82 -1.12
N ILE A 202 9.24 21.86 -0.57
CA ILE A 202 8.78 22.85 0.40
C ILE A 202 8.32 22.12 1.67
N GLY A 203 9.07 22.21 2.73
CA GLY A 203 8.74 21.51 3.98
C GLY A 203 9.96 21.29 4.88
N ASN A 204 9.84 20.39 5.83
CA ASN A 204 10.90 20.04 6.77
C ASN A 204 11.41 18.60 6.50
N ARG A 205 12.54 18.48 5.81
CA ARG A 205 13.15 17.17 5.50
C ARG A 205 13.53 16.37 6.76
N ALA A 206 13.91 17.01 7.84
CA ALA A 206 14.22 16.31 9.09
C ALA A 206 12.96 15.73 9.76
N SER A 207 11.83 16.42 9.69
CA SER A 207 10.52 15.90 10.13
C SER A 207 10.12 14.69 9.28
N GLN A 208 10.25 14.78 7.98
CA GLN A 208 9.95 13.70 7.04
C GLN A 208 10.75 12.44 7.36
N ALA A 209 12.07 12.55 7.50
CA ALA A 209 12.93 11.42 7.85
C ALA A 209 12.57 10.80 9.21
N THR A 210 12.22 11.63 10.20
CA THR A 210 11.80 11.16 11.53
C THR A 210 10.48 10.41 11.48
N LYS A 211 9.50 10.88 10.72
CA LYS A 211 8.19 10.24 10.55
C LYS A 211 8.33 8.94 9.76
N ALA A 212 9.10 8.93 8.68
CA ALA A 212 9.41 7.72 7.93
C ALA A 212 10.04 6.65 8.83
N ALA A 213 10.99 7.01 9.69
CA ALA A 213 11.61 6.08 10.63
C ALA A 213 10.63 5.54 11.69
N ARG A 214 9.60 6.31 12.08
CA ARG A 214 8.57 5.87 13.03
C ARG A 214 7.53 4.95 12.42
N SER A 215 7.23 5.09 11.14
CA SER A 215 6.20 4.29 10.46
C SER A 215 6.62 2.83 10.20
N TYR A 216 7.86 2.44 10.56
CA TYR A 216 8.38 1.11 10.34
C TYR A 216 8.68 0.38 11.65
N LYS A 217 7.72 -0.39 12.14
CA LYS A 217 7.99 -1.49 13.05
C LYS A 217 7.95 -2.78 12.25
N GLU A 218 9.08 -3.47 12.13
CA GLU A 218 9.08 -4.84 11.63
C GLU A 218 8.61 -5.76 12.77
N TRP A 219 7.56 -6.51 12.51
CA TRP A 219 7.11 -7.57 13.41
C TRP A 219 7.97 -8.82 13.20
N ASP A 220 8.02 -9.68 14.18
CA ASP A 220 8.53 -11.03 14.11
C ASP A 220 7.58 -11.98 14.85
N ALA A 221 7.85 -13.28 14.85
CA ALA A 221 6.98 -14.25 15.51
C ALA A 221 6.75 -13.93 16.99
N THR A 222 7.79 -13.49 17.69
CA THR A 222 7.74 -13.20 19.13
C THR A 222 6.89 -11.98 19.43
N SER A 223 7.14 -10.88 18.72
CA SER A 223 6.39 -9.62 18.91
C SER A 223 4.95 -9.72 18.42
N LEU A 224 4.70 -10.50 17.35
CA LEU A 224 3.34 -10.81 16.89
C LEU A 224 2.56 -11.57 17.97
N LEU A 225 3.13 -12.67 18.50
CA LEU A 225 2.48 -13.46 19.55
C LEU A 225 2.25 -12.63 20.81
N ALA A 226 3.22 -11.80 21.21
CA ALA A 226 3.06 -10.88 22.33
C ALA A 226 1.89 -9.92 22.11
N LYS A 227 1.76 -9.34 20.90
CA LYS A 227 0.65 -8.44 20.55
C LYS A 227 -0.69 -9.15 20.51
N CYS A 228 -0.76 -10.32 19.91
CA CYS A 228 -1.98 -11.14 19.92
C CYS A 228 -2.41 -11.54 21.33
N ASN A 229 -1.46 -11.87 22.19
CA ASN A 229 -1.73 -12.20 23.59
C ASN A 229 -2.17 -10.98 24.42
N GLU A 230 -1.71 -9.77 24.10
CA GLU A 230 -2.21 -8.53 24.68
C GLU A 230 -3.70 -8.31 24.33
N VAL A 231 -4.08 -8.56 23.07
CA VAL A 231 -5.45 -8.38 22.58
C VAL A 231 -6.39 -9.48 23.10
N ARG A 232 -5.96 -10.75 23.06
CA ARG A 232 -6.78 -11.92 23.42
C ARG A 232 -5.91 -13.01 24.09
N PRO A 233 -5.63 -12.86 25.38
CA PRO A 233 -4.80 -13.83 26.12
C PRO A 233 -5.45 -15.24 26.18
N ASP A 234 -6.78 -15.33 26.13
CA ASP A 234 -7.54 -16.57 26.10
C ASP A 234 -7.34 -17.38 24.80
N LEU A 235 -6.85 -16.75 23.73
CA LEU A 235 -6.61 -17.38 22.42
C LEU A 235 -5.12 -17.67 22.16
N ALA A 236 -4.23 -17.41 23.11
CA ALA A 236 -2.77 -17.53 22.94
C ALA A 236 -2.36 -18.90 22.36
N ALA A 237 -2.86 -20.00 22.93
CA ALA A 237 -2.51 -21.35 22.49
C ALA A 237 -2.97 -21.68 21.07
N CYS A 238 -4.12 -21.13 20.64
CA CYS A 238 -4.61 -21.30 19.28
C CYS A 238 -3.79 -20.48 18.29
N THR A 239 -3.46 -19.22 18.64
CA THR A 239 -2.62 -18.33 17.83
C THR A 239 -1.22 -18.92 17.65
N GLU A 240 -0.61 -19.43 18.72
CA GLU A 240 0.71 -20.07 18.67
C GLU A 240 0.73 -21.27 17.72
N LYS A 241 -0.31 -22.10 17.71
CA LYS A 241 -0.40 -23.23 16.77
C LYS A 241 -0.47 -22.78 15.32
N LEU A 242 -1.20 -21.70 15.02
CA LEU A 242 -1.24 -21.11 13.68
C LEU A 242 0.12 -20.56 13.25
N VAL A 243 0.81 -19.83 14.14
CA VAL A 243 2.16 -19.29 13.88
C VAL A 243 3.16 -20.43 13.64
N ASN A 244 3.16 -21.45 14.50
CA ASN A 244 4.07 -22.58 14.37
C ASN A 244 3.79 -23.39 13.10
N TYR A 245 2.54 -23.56 12.69
CA TYR A 245 2.20 -24.19 11.43
C TYR A 245 2.76 -23.38 10.25
N ALA A 246 2.59 -22.06 10.23
CA ALA A 246 3.12 -21.19 9.17
C ALA A 246 4.65 -21.33 9.05
N LEU A 247 5.37 -21.30 10.19
CA LEU A 247 6.82 -21.45 10.21
C LEU A 247 7.29 -22.85 9.77
N GLY A 248 6.46 -23.87 9.98
CA GLY A 248 6.77 -25.27 9.67
C GLY A 248 6.36 -25.74 8.27
N CYS A 249 5.50 -25.02 7.55
CA CYS A 249 4.94 -25.51 6.28
C CYS A 249 5.91 -25.43 5.08
N GLY A 250 7.05 -24.76 5.21
CA GLY A 250 8.09 -24.66 4.18
C GLY A 250 7.80 -23.66 3.07
N LEU A 251 6.88 -22.73 3.31
CA LEU A 251 6.58 -21.59 2.43
C LEU A 251 7.22 -20.30 2.97
N PRO A 252 7.38 -19.28 2.11
CA PRO A 252 7.76 -17.94 2.56
C PRO A 252 6.78 -17.41 3.60
N VAL A 253 7.33 -16.88 4.69
CA VAL A 253 6.60 -16.17 5.75
C VAL A 253 7.02 -14.72 5.72
N HIS A 254 6.05 -13.82 5.70
CA HIS A 254 6.28 -12.38 5.74
C HIS A 254 5.60 -11.80 6.97
N TYR A 255 6.25 -10.84 7.59
CA TYR A 255 5.69 -10.08 8.69
C TYR A 255 5.27 -8.70 8.19
N GLY A 256 4.09 -8.28 8.60
CA GLY A 256 3.58 -6.96 8.26
C GLY A 256 4.43 -5.86 8.89
N ARG A 257 4.28 -4.66 8.38
CA ARG A 257 4.89 -3.44 8.90
C ARG A 257 3.78 -2.53 9.40
N GLY A 258 3.98 -1.91 10.54
CA GLY A 258 3.01 -1.02 11.15
C GLY A 258 3.21 -0.91 12.65
N MET A 259 2.61 0.12 13.28
CA MET A 259 2.79 0.41 14.71
C MET A 259 1.73 -0.24 15.59
N ILE A 260 0.52 -0.40 15.08
CA ILE A 260 -0.67 -0.77 15.87
C ILE A 260 -1.03 -2.24 15.67
N TYR A 261 -1.12 -2.68 14.42
CA TYR A 261 -1.58 -4.02 14.06
C TYR A 261 -0.39 -4.91 13.69
N ALA A 262 -0.21 -5.97 14.46
CA ALA A 262 0.75 -7.00 14.13
C ALA A 262 0.15 -7.97 13.11
N SER A 263 0.87 -8.30 12.05
CA SER A 263 0.43 -9.31 11.10
C SER A 263 1.56 -10.20 10.63
N MET A 264 1.20 -11.40 10.19
CA MET A 264 2.07 -12.39 9.58
C MET A 264 1.28 -13.18 8.56
N ASP A 265 1.85 -13.40 7.40
CA ASP A 265 1.29 -14.28 6.39
C ASP A 265 2.24 -15.40 6.00
N VAL A 266 1.65 -16.49 5.52
CA VAL A 266 2.33 -17.56 4.81
C VAL A 266 1.73 -17.63 3.40
N SER A 267 2.60 -17.55 2.38
CA SER A 267 2.16 -17.24 1.02
C SER A 267 2.62 -18.28 -0.01
N ILE A 268 1.76 -18.52 -1.01
CA ILE A 268 2.04 -19.25 -2.24
C ILE A 268 2.14 -18.24 -3.38
N ASN A 269 3.36 -18.01 -3.91
CA ASN A 269 3.60 -17.06 -5.00
C ASN A 269 2.97 -15.67 -4.76
N GLY A 270 3.03 -15.17 -3.52
CA GLY A 270 2.50 -13.87 -3.11
C GLY A 270 1.01 -13.82 -2.77
N ALA A 271 0.27 -14.93 -2.89
CA ALA A 271 -1.10 -15.05 -2.39
C ALA A 271 -1.11 -15.72 -1.02
N TRP A 272 -1.82 -15.18 -0.06
CA TRP A 272 -1.88 -15.77 1.28
C TRP A 272 -2.54 -17.15 1.26
N LEU A 273 -1.81 -18.17 1.70
CA LEU A 273 -2.43 -19.39 2.19
C LEU A 273 -3.30 -19.04 3.39
N TYR A 274 -2.74 -18.28 4.32
CA TYR A 274 -3.48 -17.48 5.28
C TYR A 274 -2.59 -16.36 5.88
N GLN A 275 -3.25 -15.36 6.42
CA GLN A 275 -2.65 -14.28 7.20
C GLN A 275 -3.27 -14.29 8.60
N ILE A 276 -2.45 -14.02 9.62
CA ILE A 276 -2.89 -13.70 10.98
C ILE A 276 -2.70 -12.20 11.18
N GLN A 277 -3.68 -11.52 11.76
CA GLN A 277 -3.59 -10.11 12.08
C GLN A 277 -4.23 -9.81 13.43
N SER A 278 -3.51 -9.07 14.30
CA SER A 278 -4.13 -8.50 15.51
C SER A 278 -5.14 -7.44 15.09
N LEU A 279 -6.32 -7.46 15.71
CA LEU A 279 -7.40 -6.48 15.52
C LEU A 279 -7.63 -5.78 16.87
N ASP A 280 -8.51 -4.78 16.91
CA ASP A 280 -8.78 -4.03 18.15
C ASP A 280 -9.28 -4.90 19.32
N HIS A 281 -10.08 -5.92 19.02
CA HIS A 281 -10.74 -6.75 20.03
C HIS A 281 -10.69 -8.27 19.75
N ASP A 282 -9.99 -8.70 18.69
CA ASP A 282 -9.86 -10.09 18.30
C ASP A 282 -8.60 -10.31 17.45
N ILE A 283 -8.37 -11.51 16.97
CA ILE A 283 -7.30 -11.87 16.05
C ILE A 283 -7.95 -12.39 14.77
N GLY A 284 -7.72 -11.71 13.65
CA GLY A 284 -8.22 -12.09 12.33
C GLY A 284 -7.36 -13.19 11.71
N VAL A 285 -8.00 -14.08 10.95
CA VAL A 285 -7.37 -15.04 10.06
C VAL A 285 -8.01 -14.89 8.68
N PHE A 286 -7.20 -14.64 7.67
CA PHE A 286 -7.66 -14.35 6.32
C PHE A 286 -7.03 -15.34 5.34
N VAL A 287 -7.84 -15.91 4.45
CA VAL A 287 -7.39 -16.78 3.35
C VAL A 287 -7.66 -16.07 2.03
N SER A 288 -6.64 -15.88 1.22
CA SER A 288 -6.76 -15.15 -0.06
C SER A 288 -7.28 -16.05 -1.18
N TYR A 289 -8.50 -16.58 -1.06
CA TYR A 289 -9.03 -17.63 -1.92
C TYR A 289 -9.03 -17.28 -3.42
N ALA A 290 -9.34 -16.02 -3.77
CA ALA A 290 -9.37 -15.57 -5.16
C ALA A 290 -7.95 -15.51 -5.76
N ASN A 291 -6.98 -14.97 -5.03
CA ASN A 291 -5.59 -14.90 -5.49
C ASN A 291 -4.92 -16.28 -5.46
N LEU A 292 -5.20 -17.11 -4.44
CA LEU A 292 -4.69 -18.47 -4.38
C LEU A 292 -5.09 -19.29 -5.62
N SER A 293 -6.35 -19.23 -6.04
CA SER A 293 -6.82 -19.89 -7.26
C SER A 293 -5.94 -19.53 -8.46
N SER A 294 -5.66 -18.24 -8.65
CA SER A 294 -4.80 -17.74 -9.72
C SER A 294 -3.35 -18.28 -9.61
N LYS A 295 -2.79 -18.32 -8.38
CA LYS A 295 -1.40 -18.74 -8.15
C LYS A 295 -1.19 -20.26 -8.13
N LEU A 296 -2.29 -21.02 -8.03
CA LEU A 296 -2.30 -22.49 -8.15
C LEU A 296 -2.42 -22.97 -9.62
N GLY A 297 -2.35 -22.05 -10.59
CA GLY A 297 -2.41 -22.41 -12.00
C GLY A 297 -3.74 -23.00 -12.45
N GLY A 298 -4.84 -22.67 -11.75
CA GLY A 298 -6.17 -23.19 -12.05
C GLY A 298 -6.47 -24.59 -11.49
N ALA A 299 -5.57 -25.14 -10.69
CA ALA A 299 -5.79 -26.46 -10.05
C ALA A 299 -6.99 -26.49 -9.10
N LEU A 300 -7.36 -25.32 -8.53
CA LEU A 300 -8.57 -25.10 -7.76
C LEU A 300 -9.25 -23.82 -8.21
N SER A 301 -10.57 -23.84 -8.38
CA SER A 301 -11.33 -22.62 -8.62
C SER A 301 -11.53 -21.85 -7.31
N PRO A 302 -11.87 -20.53 -7.35
CA PRO A 302 -12.21 -19.77 -6.16
C PRO A 302 -13.36 -20.41 -5.35
N GLU A 303 -14.38 -20.94 -6.04
CA GLU A 303 -15.52 -21.60 -5.43
C GLU A 303 -15.12 -22.89 -4.70
N GLN A 304 -14.21 -23.67 -5.30
CA GLN A 304 -13.69 -24.89 -4.66
C GLN A 304 -12.91 -24.57 -3.38
N ILE A 305 -12.10 -23.48 -3.39
CA ILE A 305 -11.41 -23.05 -2.17
C ILE A 305 -12.42 -22.57 -1.11
N LEU A 306 -13.45 -21.80 -1.49
CA LEU A 306 -14.52 -21.41 -0.57
C LEU A 306 -15.22 -22.61 0.05
N GLU A 307 -15.54 -23.62 -0.77
CA GLU A 307 -16.20 -24.85 -0.31
C GLU A 307 -15.34 -25.64 0.70
N MET A 308 -14.01 -25.67 0.50
CA MET A 308 -13.09 -26.33 1.45
C MET A 308 -13.16 -25.75 2.87
N PHE A 309 -13.41 -24.45 3.01
CA PHE A 309 -13.49 -23.78 4.31
C PHE A 309 -14.93 -23.61 4.81
N SER A 310 -15.94 -24.02 4.02
CA SER A 310 -17.35 -23.88 4.40
C SER A 310 -17.73 -24.54 5.75
N PRO A 311 -17.10 -25.65 6.19
CA PRO A 311 -17.38 -26.24 7.49
C PRO A 311 -17.03 -25.34 8.69
N LEU A 312 -16.22 -24.28 8.47
CA LEU A 312 -15.85 -23.31 9.49
C LEU A 312 -16.85 -22.16 9.65
N GLY A 313 -17.97 -22.20 8.92
CA GLY A 313 -19.13 -21.33 9.16
C GLY A 313 -19.73 -21.64 10.53
N ARG A 314 -20.29 -20.61 11.21
CA ARG A 314 -20.98 -20.78 12.48
C ARG A 314 -22.36 -21.42 12.26
N ASP A 315 -22.88 -22.07 13.27
CA ASP A 315 -24.23 -22.68 13.29
C ASP A 315 -25.30 -21.73 12.71
N GLY A 316 -25.82 -22.07 11.52
CA GLY A 316 -26.84 -21.29 10.82
C GLY A 316 -26.32 -20.02 10.11
N HIS A 317 -25.01 -19.71 10.15
CA HIS A 317 -24.41 -18.58 9.45
C HIS A 317 -23.38 -19.07 8.43
N PRO A 318 -23.46 -18.60 7.16
CA PRO A 318 -22.46 -18.93 6.16
C PRO A 318 -21.09 -18.38 6.54
N LEU A 319 -20.04 -19.01 6.01
CA LEU A 319 -18.66 -18.52 6.13
C LEU A 319 -18.57 -17.04 5.71
N SER A 320 -18.00 -16.20 6.56
CA SER A 320 -17.81 -14.78 6.23
C SER A 320 -16.69 -14.64 5.19
N TYR A 321 -17.00 -14.05 4.04
CA TYR A 321 -16.02 -13.76 3.01
C TYR A 321 -16.31 -12.43 2.28
N SER A 322 -15.32 -11.93 1.58
CA SER A 322 -15.42 -10.80 0.65
C SER A 322 -15.07 -11.29 -0.76
N MET A 323 -15.02 -10.41 -1.75
CA MET A 323 -14.60 -10.77 -3.11
C MET A 323 -13.18 -11.37 -3.21
N LEU A 324 -12.33 -11.19 -2.19
CA LEU A 324 -10.93 -11.60 -2.21
C LEU A 324 -10.55 -12.58 -1.10
N TYR A 325 -11.20 -12.49 0.06
CA TYR A 325 -10.80 -13.23 1.26
C TYR A 325 -11.93 -13.97 1.94
N ILE A 326 -11.62 -15.15 2.46
CA ILE A 326 -12.32 -15.77 3.56
C ILE A 326 -11.88 -15.05 4.83
N LYS A 327 -12.82 -14.65 5.68
CA LYS A 327 -12.58 -13.93 6.93
C LYS A 327 -12.99 -14.81 8.10
N LEU A 328 -12.01 -15.21 8.90
CA LEU A 328 -12.19 -15.98 10.13
C LEU A 328 -11.62 -15.18 11.30
N ARG A 329 -11.95 -15.60 12.51
CA ARG A 329 -11.32 -15.13 13.75
C ARG A 329 -10.69 -16.29 14.46
N VAL A 330 -9.61 -16.03 15.21
CA VAL A 330 -8.99 -17.08 16.04
C VAL A 330 -9.99 -17.60 17.07
N SER A 331 -10.92 -16.76 17.56
CA SER A 331 -12.01 -17.19 18.43
C SER A 331 -12.92 -18.24 17.77
N ASP A 332 -13.16 -18.16 16.46
CA ASP A 332 -13.93 -19.16 15.73
C ASP A 332 -13.14 -20.46 15.55
N LEU A 333 -11.83 -20.36 15.31
CA LEU A 333 -10.93 -21.51 15.15
C LEU A 333 -10.66 -22.23 16.49
N ALA A 334 -10.71 -21.52 17.61
CA ALA A 334 -10.52 -22.10 18.92
C ALA A 334 -11.73 -22.94 19.41
N ALA A 335 -12.88 -22.86 18.70
CA ALA A 335 -14.08 -23.60 19.05
C ALA A 335 -14.03 -25.03 18.50
N GLY A 336 -14.22 -26.04 19.37
CA GLY A 336 -14.26 -27.46 18.99
C GLY A 336 -13.04 -27.90 18.18
N ASP A 337 -13.27 -28.55 17.04
CA ASP A 337 -12.23 -29.06 16.15
C ASP A 337 -11.87 -28.11 14.98
N ASN A 338 -12.39 -26.89 14.99
CA ASN A 338 -12.27 -25.95 13.87
C ASN A 338 -10.82 -25.67 13.45
N LEU A 339 -9.90 -25.56 14.42
CA LEU A 339 -8.49 -25.35 14.11
C LEU A 339 -7.90 -26.53 13.32
N SER A 340 -8.24 -27.76 13.72
CA SER A 340 -7.77 -28.96 13.02
C SER A 340 -8.35 -29.04 11.61
N VAL A 341 -9.62 -28.67 11.44
CA VAL A 341 -10.27 -28.58 10.12
C VAL A 341 -9.56 -27.52 9.27
N PHE A 342 -9.32 -26.33 9.81
CA PHE A 342 -8.63 -25.25 9.10
C PHE A 342 -7.24 -25.69 8.60
N LEU A 343 -6.39 -26.23 9.49
CA LEU A 343 -5.05 -26.67 9.13
C LEU A 343 -5.05 -27.81 8.11
N SER A 344 -6.02 -28.74 8.23
CA SER A 344 -6.19 -29.80 7.24
C SER A 344 -6.51 -29.27 5.84
N GLN A 345 -7.32 -28.21 5.72
CA GLN A 345 -7.57 -27.59 4.42
C GLN A 345 -6.33 -26.86 3.88
N CYS A 346 -5.55 -26.21 4.76
CA CYS A 346 -4.26 -25.63 4.38
C CYS A 346 -3.30 -26.70 3.83
N ASP A 347 -3.18 -27.85 4.51
CA ASP A 347 -2.36 -28.97 4.03
C ASP A 347 -2.81 -29.49 2.66
N ARG A 348 -4.12 -29.56 2.44
CA ARG A 348 -4.69 -29.99 1.16
C ARG A 348 -4.31 -29.02 0.02
N ILE A 349 -4.40 -27.71 0.25
CA ILE A 349 -3.96 -26.70 -0.72
C ILE A 349 -2.46 -26.81 -0.97
N LEU A 350 -1.65 -26.97 0.08
CA LEU A 350 -0.20 -27.16 -0.04
C LEU A 350 0.18 -28.38 -0.87
N ASN A 351 -0.50 -29.51 -0.69
CA ASN A 351 -0.24 -30.72 -1.45
C ASN A 351 -0.55 -30.51 -2.92
N ILE A 352 -1.68 -29.90 -3.26
CA ILE A 352 -2.05 -29.55 -4.63
C ILE A 352 -0.99 -28.63 -5.26
N TYR A 353 -0.55 -27.62 -4.54
CA TYR A 353 0.52 -26.72 -5.00
C TYR A 353 1.82 -27.46 -5.28
N ARG A 354 2.25 -28.33 -4.36
CA ARG A 354 3.49 -29.10 -4.49
C ARG A 354 3.44 -30.11 -5.67
N GLU A 355 2.31 -30.73 -5.89
CA GLU A 355 2.10 -31.63 -7.03
C GLU A 355 2.15 -30.87 -8.35
N HIS A 356 1.48 -29.72 -8.42
CA HIS A 356 1.45 -28.90 -9.62
C HIS A 356 2.83 -28.28 -9.93
N SER A 357 3.57 -27.82 -8.91
CA SER A 357 4.92 -27.28 -9.08
C SER A 357 5.94 -28.31 -9.58
N LYS A 358 5.79 -29.58 -9.22
CA LYS A 358 6.63 -30.67 -9.74
C LYS A 358 6.37 -30.96 -11.23
N SER A 359 5.15 -30.75 -11.69
CA SER A 359 4.78 -30.97 -13.10
C SER A 359 5.31 -29.85 -14.03
N LEU A 360 5.70 -28.70 -13.49
CA LEU A 360 6.24 -27.56 -14.24
C LEU A 360 7.77 -27.61 -14.40
N ILE A 361 8.48 -28.50 -13.70
CA ILE A 361 9.91 -28.70 -13.87
C ILE A 361 10.09 -29.69 -15.04
N PRO A 362 10.65 -29.29 -16.21
CA PRO A 362 10.92 -30.21 -17.29
C PRO A 362 11.90 -31.29 -16.79
N PRO A 363 11.77 -32.55 -17.22
CA PRO A 363 12.71 -33.59 -16.86
C PRO A 363 14.13 -33.15 -17.31
N PRO A 364 15.18 -33.47 -16.53
CA PRO A 364 16.53 -33.15 -16.92
C PRO A 364 16.80 -33.75 -18.33
N PRO A 365 17.52 -33.01 -19.20
CA PRO A 365 17.83 -33.50 -20.53
C PRO A 365 18.47 -34.88 -20.43
N ALA A 366 17.94 -35.84 -21.18
CA ALA A 366 18.50 -37.18 -21.24
C ALA A 366 19.99 -37.08 -21.62
N LEU A 367 20.86 -37.47 -20.71
CA LEU A 367 22.29 -37.64 -20.99
C LEU A 367 22.36 -38.78 -22.01
N HIS A 368 22.56 -38.46 -23.28
CA HIS A 368 23.00 -39.42 -24.28
C HIS A 368 24.42 -39.82 -23.91
N LEU A 369 24.54 -41.02 -23.32
CA LEU A 369 25.80 -41.73 -23.18
C LEU A 369 26.24 -42.28 -24.55
#